data_bf94e5026b0444d29f84b0b67fd9e006
#
_entry.id   bf94e5026b0444d29f84b0b67fd9e006
#
_cell.length_a   1.000
_cell.length_b   1.000
_cell.length_c   1.000
_cell.angle_alpha   90.00
_cell.angle_beta   90.00
_cell.angle_gamma   90.00
#
_symmetry.space_group_name_H-M   'P 1'
#
loop_
_entity.id
_entity.type
_entity.pdbx_description
1 polymer ?
#
loop_
_entity_poly.entity_id
_entity_poly.type
_entity_poly.pdbx_seq_one_letter_code
_entity_poly.pdbx_strand_id
1 'polypeptide(L)'
;MLFRSVTSYGAELNDIKGECVGEGKTEEEFKYDIYKKILDDKTPEQYEEWAKKEFVENPASMKLLIVVDKLLTGFDAPSATYLYIDKNMVNHNLFQAICRVNRVNGEEKDYGYIIDYQDLFNSIACSIKDYTTEAFEEYDQEDIQGLLTDRLQEGRKALEDALQAVVTLCEVVYPQTREKFFEYFVYSESTP
;
A
#
# COMPACT_ATOMS: atom_id res chain seq x y z
N MET A 1 16.44 5.93 12.77
CA MET A 1 16.14 6.17 11.34
C MET A 1 14.93 5.33 10.97
N LEU A 2 13.87 5.95 10.43
CA LEU A 2 12.54 5.30 10.33
C LEU A 2 12.36 4.39 9.10
N PHE A 3 13.27 4.40 8.16
CA PHE A 3 13.18 3.60 6.94
C PHE A 3 14.51 3.00 6.50
N ARG A 4 14.44 1.94 5.71
CA ARG A 4 15.56 1.27 5.03
C ARG A 4 15.17 0.91 3.60
N SER A 5 16.16 0.78 2.73
CA SER A 5 15.99 0.34 1.35
C SER A 5 16.79 -0.93 1.10
N VAL A 6 16.14 -1.92 0.50
CA VAL A 6 16.76 -3.16 0.03
C VAL A 6 16.53 -3.24 -1.47
N THR A 7 17.61 -3.35 -2.23
CA THR A 7 17.57 -3.32 -3.70
C THR A 7 18.34 -4.48 -4.29
N SER A 8 17.97 -4.89 -5.49
CA SER A 8 18.74 -5.82 -6.33
C SER A 8 19.91 -5.14 -7.03
N TYR A 9 20.10 -3.82 -6.84
CA TYR A 9 21.22 -3.10 -7.42
C TYR A 9 22.54 -3.68 -6.88
N GLY A 10 23.35 -4.20 -7.79
CA GLY A 10 24.70 -4.71 -7.52
C GLY A 10 25.69 -3.88 -8.32
N ALA A 11 26.30 -2.90 -7.69
CA ALA A 11 27.34 -2.11 -8.35
C ALA A 11 28.67 -2.83 -8.29
N GLU A 12 29.18 -3.28 -9.43
CA GLU A 12 30.58 -3.63 -9.57
C GLU A 12 31.39 -2.39 -9.99
N LEU A 13 32.53 -2.18 -9.33
CA LEU A 13 33.46 -1.05 -9.60
C LEU A 13 33.93 -0.97 -11.08
N ASN A 14 33.84 -2.07 -11.82
CA ASN A 14 34.20 -2.16 -13.21
C ASN A 14 33.16 -1.57 -14.17
N ASP A 15 31.89 -1.54 -13.76
CA ASP A 15 30.79 -1.01 -14.56
C ASP A 15 30.66 0.53 -14.46
N ILE A 16 31.30 1.10 -13.45
CA ILE A 16 31.23 2.55 -13.15
C ILE A 16 32.17 3.39 -14.03
N LYS A 17 33.08 2.77 -14.78
CA LYS A 17 34.11 3.45 -15.59
C LYS A 17 33.61 3.92 -16.97
N GLY A 18 32.31 3.97 -17.23
CA GLY A 18 31.73 4.40 -18.48
C GLY A 18 31.31 5.87 -18.47
N GLU A 19 32.03 6.67 -19.27
CA GLU A 19 31.64 8.01 -19.78
C GLU A 19 31.57 9.16 -18.74
N CYS A 20 32.71 9.85 -18.60
CA CYS A 20 32.76 11.18 -18.02
C CYS A 20 31.99 12.18 -18.90
N VAL A 21 30.86 12.68 -18.41
CA VAL A 21 30.17 13.84 -18.96
C VAL A 21 30.30 15.01 -17.99
N GLY A 22 31.36 15.83 -18.20
CA GLY A 22 31.52 17.11 -17.51
C GLY A 22 32.18 17.03 -16.12
N GLU A 23 32.41 18.18 -15.50
CA GLU A 23 32.94 18.33 -14.14
C GLU A 23 31.94 17.88 -13.11
N GLY A 24 31.92 16.59 -12.77
CA GLY A 24 31.04 16.02 -11.75
C GLY A 24 31.10 14.50 -11.75
N LYS A 25 30.72 13.88 -10.63
CA LYS A 25 30.55 12.45 -10.56
C LYS A 25 29.47 12.02 -11.54
N THR A 26 29.68 10.91 -12.24
CA THR A 26 28.67 10.31 -13.07
C THR A 26 27.47 9.86 -12.20
N GLU A 27 26.29 9.72 -12.79
CA GLU A 27 25.10 9.24 -12.07
C GLU A 27 25.37 7.89 -11.40
N GLU A 28 26.12 7.02 -12.03
CA GLU A 28 26.49 5.70 -11.49
C GLU A 28 27.46 5.81 -10.30
N GLU A 29 28.44 6.73 -10.32
CA GLU A 29 29.29 6.99 -9.16
C GLU A 29 28.50 7.52 -7.97
N PHE A 30 27.51 8.37 -8.22
CA PHE A 30 26.61 8.87 -7.17
C PHE A 30 25.75 7.76 -6.57
N LYS A 31 25.17 6.90 -7.41
CA LYS A 31 24.41 5.72 -6.98
C LYS A 31 25.28 4.78 -6.14
N TYR A 32 26.52 4.54 -6.57
CA TYR A 32 27.46 3.69 -5.85
C TYR A 32 27.83 4.25 -4.48
N ASP A 33 28.10 5.55 -4.40
CA ASP A 33 28.42 6.20 -3.12
C ASP A 33 27.24 6.12 -2.13
N ILE A 34 26.01 6.30 -2.64
CA ILE A 34 24.80 6.13 -1.83
C ILE A 34 24.65 4.67 -1.38
N TYR A 35 24.83 3.73 -2.30
CA TYR A 35 24.76 2.31 -2.01
C TYR A 35 25.74 1.90 -0.92
N LYS A 36 27.00 2.34 -1.00
CA LYS A 36 27.99 2.09 0.06
C LYS A 36 27.59 2.69 1.41
N LYS A 37 27.04 3.91 1.41
CA LYS A 37 26.56 4.54 2.64
C LYS A 37 25.38 3.78 3.25
N ILE A 38 24.52 3.19 2.41
CA ILE A 38 23.39 2.39 2.86
C ILE A 38 23.87 1.09 3.50
N LEU A 39 24.86 0.43 2.90
CA LEU A 39 25.39 -0.85 3.40
C LEU A 39 26.13 -0.71 4.75
N ASP A 40 26.68 0.46 5.06
CA ASP A 40 27.33 0.75 6.35
C ASP A 40 28.35 -0.34 6.74
N ASP A 41 29.33 -0.57 5.87
CA ASP A 41 30.37 -1.59 5.97
C ASP A 41 29.92 -3.07 5.98
N LYS A 42 28.63 -3.33 5.78
CA LYS A 42 28.09 -4.69 5.63
C LYS A 42 28.18 -5.18 4.19
N THR A 43 28.22 -6.48 4.00
CA THR A 43 27.94 -7.03 2.66
C THR A 43 26.47 -6.86 2.31
N PRO A 44 26.10 -6.87 1.02
CA PRO A 44 24.67 -6.79 0.61
C PRO A 44 23.80 -7.82 1.31
N GLU A 45 24.26 -9.05 1.47
CA GLU A 45 23.55 -10.13 2.12
C GLU A 45 23.39 -9.88 3.62
N GLN A 46 24.46 -9.44 4.29
CA GLN A 46 24.41 -9.10 5.72
C GLN A 46 23.48 -7.92 5.98
N TYR A 47 23.47 -6.94 5.09
CA TYR A 47 22.57 -5.80 5.19
C TYR A 47 21.10 -6.20 4.99
N GLU A 48 20.83 -7.03 3.99
CA GLU A 48 19.50 -7.55 3.71
C GLU A 48 18.94 -8.34 4.91
N GLU A 49 19.73 -9.27 5.45
CA GLU A 49 19.33 -10.05 6.62
C GLU A 49 19.10 -9.17 7.86
N TRP A 50 19.99 -8.21 8.09
CA TRP A 50 19.80 -7.24 9.16
C TRP A 50 18.54 -6.39 8.97
N ALA A 51 18.29 -5.89 7.77
CA ALA A 51 17.11 -5.07 7.48
C ALA A 51 15.80 -5.84 7.65
N LYS A 52 15.76 -7.11 7.21
CA LYS A 52 14.62 -8.01 7.43
C LYS A 52 14.33 -8.19 8.92
N LYS A 53 15.37 -8.51 9.67
CA LYS A 53 15.26 -8.74 11.12
C LYS A 53 14.81 -7.49 11.85
N GLU A 54 15.41 -6.35 11.57
CA GLU A 54 15.08 -5.07 12.19
C GLU A 54 13.63 -4.64 11.90
N PHE A 55 13.15 -4.87 10.66
CA PHE A 55 11.78 -4.53 10.27
C PHE A 55 10.73 -5.37 11.01
N VAL A 56 11.03 -6.66 11.25
CA VAL A 56 10.09 -7.57 11.94
C VAL A 56 10.14 -7.39 13.46
N GLU A 57 11.37 -7.31 14.02
CA GLU A 57 11.56 -7.34 15.47
C GLU A 57 11.48 -5.95 16.13
N ASN A 58 11.78 -4.88 15.39
CA ASN A 58 11.85 -3.51 15.92
C ASN A 58 10.97 -2.51 15.16
N PRO A 59 9.65 -2.71 15.10
CA PRO A 59 8.74 -1.84 14.34
C PRO A 59 8.69 -0.40 14.87
N ALA A 60 9.12 -0.16 16.11
CA ALA A 60 9.25 1.19 16.67
C ALA A 60 10.41 1.98 16.04
N SER A 61 11.50 1.29 15.66
CA SER A 61 12.69 1.91 15.07
C SER A 61 12.69 1.90 13.54
N MET A 62 12.06 0.90 12.93
CA MET A 62 11.93 0.79 11.46
C MET A 62 10.48 0.60 11.04
N LYS A 63 9.87 1.66 10.50
CA LYS A 63 8.45 1.69 10.10
C LYS A 63 8.23 1.47 8.61
N LEU A 64 9.25 1.67 7.79
CA LEU A 64 9.15 1.57 6.33
C LEU A 64 10.32 0.79 5.78
N LEU A 65 10.02 -0.24 5.00
CA LEU A 65 10.98 -1.01 4.22
C LEU A 65 10.70 -0.77 2.74
N ILE A 66 11.64 -0.13 2.05
CA ILE A 66 11.56 0.12 0.61
C ILE A 66 12.28 -1.02 -0.10
N VAL A 67 11.58 -1.70 -1.00
CA VAL A 67 12.14 -2.84 -1.73
C VAL A 67 12.08 -2.63 -3.23
N VAL A 68 13.12 -3.04 -3.92
CA VAL A 68 13.19 -3.01 -5.40
C VAL A 68 13.58 -4.40 -5.87
N ASP A 69 12.63 -5.09 -6.47
CA ASP A 69 12.75 -6.45 -7.02
C ASP A 69 13.28 -7.51 -6.04
N LYS A 70 13.18 -7.24 -4.73
CA LYS A 70 13.62 -8.14 -3.67
C LYS A 70 12.51 -8.37 -2.65
N LEU A 71 12.65 -9.42 -1.85
CA LEU A 71 11.77 -9.75 -0.72
C LEU A 71 10.31 -10.08 -1.10
N LEU A 72 9.98 -10.20 -2.36
CA LEU A 72 8.67 -10.68 -2.81
C LEU A 72 8.48 -12.17 -2.50
N THR A 73 9.60 -12.92 -2.45
CA THR A 73 9.63 -14.33 -2.07
C THR A 73 10.49 -14.52 -0.83
N GLY A 74 10.14 -15.49 0.02
CA GLY A 74 10.96 -15.91 1.15
C GLY A 74 11.03 -14.95 2.35
N PHE A 75 10.42 -13.77 2.29
CA PHE A 75 10.37 -12.83 3.42
C PHE A 75 8.99 -12.87 4.09
N ASP A 76 8.96 -13.03 5.39
CA ASP A 76 7.74 -13.05 6.19
C ASP A 76 7.73 -11.90 7.20
N ALA A 77 6.71 -11.05 7.11
CA ALA A 77 6.49 -9.93 8.01
C ALA A 77 4.98 -9.78 8.31
N PRO A 78 4.41 -10.61 9.19
CA PRO A 78 2.98 -10.58 9.50
C PRO A 78 2.49 -9.24 10.01
N SER A 79 3.35 -8.50 10.74
CA SER A 79 3.06 -7.15 11.25
C SER A 79 2.97 -6.06 10.17
N ALA A 80 3.48 -6.31 8.96
CA ALA A 80 3.38 -5.35 7.85
C ALA A 80 1.92 -5.18 7.42
N THR A 81 1.38 -3.97 7.59
CA THR A 81 -0.04 -3.66 7.38
C THR A 81 -0.29 -2.95 6.06
N TYR A 82 0.67 -2.15 5.58
CA TYR A 82 0.52 -1.33 4.38
C TYR A 82 1.52 -1.75 3.30
N LEU A 83 1.01 -1.93 2.07
CA LEU A 83 1.80 -2.13 0.87
C LEU A 83 1.61 -0.94 -0.08
N TYR A 84 2.69 -0.20 -0.32
CA TYR A 84 2.73 0.89 -1.30
C TYR A 84 3.33 0.36 -2.59
N ILE A 85 2.59 0.42 -3.69
CA ILE A 85 3.03 -0.06 -5.00
C ILE A 85 3.26 1.14 -5.91
N ASP A 86 4.52 1.43 -6.19
CA ASP A 86 4.95 2.47 -7.13
C ASP A 86 5.75 1.90 -8.31
N LYS A 87 5.50 0.65 -8.64
CA LYS A 87 6.09 -0.04 -9.77
C LYS A 87 5.00 -0.82 -10.50
N ASN A 88 5.03 -0.78 -11.82
CA ASN A 88 4.16 -1.62 -12.61
C ASN A 88 4.53 -3.10 -12.37
N MET A 89 3.62 -3.83 -11.77
CA MET A 89 3.76 -5.24 -11.42
C MET A 89 2.61 -6.02 -12.06
N VAL A 90 2.90 -7.24 -12.49
CA VAL A 90 1.88 -8.08 -13.15
C VAL A 90 1.86 -9.48 -12.54
N ASN A 91 0.69 -10.09 -12.59
CA ASN A 91 0.45 -11.50 -12.30
C ASN A 91 1.05 -11.97 -10.96
N HIS A 92 1.85 -13.01 -11.03
CA HIS A 92 2.40 -13.71 -9.88
C HIS A 92 3.19 -12.81 -8.90
N ASN A 93 3.99 -11.87 -9.41
CA ASN A 93 4.76 -10.96 -8.56
C ASN A 93 3.86 -10.02 -7.76
N LEU A 94 2.80 -9.50 -8.39
CA LEU A 94 1.82 -8.65 -7.74
C LEU A 94 1.07 -9.42 -6.66
N PHE A 95 0.60 -10.63 -6.97
CA PHE A 95 -0.08 -11.48 -6.01
C PHE A 95 0.81 -11.83 -4.81
N GLN A 96 2.07 -12.17 -5.04
CA GLN A 96 3.03 -12.44 -3.96
C GLN A 96 3.24 -11.23 -3.04
N ALA A 97 3.32 -10.02 -3.60
CA ALA A 97 3.44 -8.79 -2.81
C ALA A 97 2.20 -8.58 -1.91
N ILE A 98 1.01 -8.80 -2.47
CA ILE A 98 -0.27 -8.70 -1.73
C ILE A 98 -0.31 -9.70 -0.58
N CYS A 99 0.04 -10.96 -0.82
CA CYS A 99 0.06 -12.01 0.20
C CYS A 99 1.01 -11.70 1.36
N ARG A 100 2.03 -10.84 1.16
CA ARG A 100 2.95 -10.46 2.26
C ARG A 100 2.27 -9.61 3.31
N VAL A 101 1.37 -8.73 2.92
CA VAL A 101 0.67 -7.85 3.86
C VAL A 101 -0.71 -8.37 4.25
N ASN A 102 -1.28 -9.29 3.48
CA ASN A 102 -2.58 -9.87 3.78
C ASN A 102 -2.45 -11.11 4.68
N ARG A 103 -1.79 -10.94 5.82
CA ARG A 103 -1.66 -11.97 6.85
C ARG A 103 -2.22 -11.47 8.15
N VAL A 104 -2.95 -12.33 8.84
CA VAL A 104 -3.44 -12.07 10.19
C VAL A 104 -2.24 -12.00 11.15
N ASN A 105 -2.25 -11.05 12.06
CA ASN A 105 -1.22 -10.89 13.09
C ASN A 105 -1.88 -10.59 14.44
N GLY A 106 -2.18 -11.63 15.18
CA GLY A 106 -2.88 -11.53 16.46
C GLY A 106 -4.30 -10.98 16.30
N GLU A 107 -4.76 -10.25 17.33
CA GLU A 107 -6.08 -9.59 17.34
C GLU A 107 -6.04 -8.17 16.75
N GLU A 108 -4.84 -7.67 16.42
CA GLU A 108 -4.66 -6.26 16.00
C GLU A 108 -4.72 -6.07 14.50
N LYS A 109 -4.62 -7.15 13.71
CA LYS A 109 -4.56 -7.06 12.24
C LYS A 109 -5.31 -8.20 11.57
N ASP A 110 -6.44 -7.88 10.98
CA ASP A 110 -7.29 -8.82 10.23
C ASP A 110 -6.94 -8.85 8.74
N TYR A 111 -6.45 -7.73 8.16
CA TYR A 111 -6.14 -7.60 6.73
C TYR A 111 -5.01 -6.60 6.47
N GLY A 112 -4.51 -6.59 5.24
CA GLY A 112 -3.54 -5.60 4.75
C GLY A 112 -4.19 -4.52 3.89
N TYR A 113 -3.56 -3.35 3.85
CA TYR A 113 -3.95 -2.24 2.98
C TYR A 113 -3.01 -2.15 1.79
N ILE A 114 -3.58 -1.98 0.60
CA ILE A 114 -2.83 -1.75 -0.63
C ILE A 114 -3.05 -0.30 -1.05
N ILE A 115 -1.95 0.42 -1.26
CA ILE A 115 -1.95 1.79 -1.78
C ILE A 115 -1.21 1.74 -3.11
N ASP A 116 -1.98 1.88 -4.17
CA ASP A 116 -1.54 1.67 -5.53
C ASP A 116 -1.40 3.01 -6.25
N TYR A 117 -0.18 3.34 -6.69
CA TYR A 117 0.14 4.54 -7.46
C TYR A 117 0.18 4.29 -8.98
N GLN A 118 0.00 3.03 -9.41
CA GLN A 118 0.13 2.62 -10.81
C GLN A 118 -1.20 2.20 -11.44
N ASP A 119 -2.32 2.39 -10.73
CA ASP A 119 -3.68 1.99 -11.16
C ASP A 119 -3.78 0.50 -11.56
N LEU A 120 -3.20 -0.36 -10.71
CA LEU A 120 -3.13 -1.80 -10.93
C LEU A 120 -4.36 -2.56 -10.43
N PHE A 121 -5.35 -1.88 -9.87
CA PHE A 121 -6.49 -2.52 -9.19
C PHE A 121 -7.19 -3.57 -10.06
N ASN A 122 -7.43 -3.25 -11.33
CA ASN A 122 -8.04 -4.19 -12.27
C ASN A 122 -7.12 -5.39 -12.57
N SER A 123 -5.81 -5.16 -12.65
CA SER A 123 -4.80 -6.22 -12.82
C SER A 123 -4.70 -7.09 -11.58
N ILE A 124 -4.86 -6.51 -10.39
CA ILE A 124 -4.91 -7.23 -9.11
C ILE A 124 -6.11 -8.17 -9.09
N ALA A 125 -7.29 -7.68 -9.43
CA ALA A 125 -8.51 -8.46 -9.46
C ALA A 125 -8.41 -9.64 -10.45
N CYS A 126 -7.88 -9.40 -11.66
CA CYS A 126 -7.62 -10.45 -12.64
C CYS A 126 -6.59 -11.48 -12.13
N SER A 127 -5.49 -11.03 -11.57
CA SER A 127 -4.42 -11.92 -11.06
C SER A 127 -4.90 -12.79 -9.91
N ILE A 128 -5.73 -12.28 -9.02
CA ILE A 128 -6.34 -13.08 -7.95
C ILE A 128 -7.26 -14.13 -8.56
N LYS A 129 -8.10 -13.74 -9.52
CA LYS A 129 -9.03 -14.66 -10.19
C LYS A 129 -8.28 -15.79 -10.91
N ASP A 130 -7.26 -15.46 -11.69
CA ASP A 130 -6.46 -16.45 -12.43
C ASP A 130 -5.76 -17.43 -11.48
N TYR A 131 -5.13 -16.89 -10.42
CA TYR A 131 -4.41 -17.70 -9.44
C TYR A 131 -5.33 -18.61 -8.62
N THR A 132 -6.50 -18.11 -8.24
CA THR A 132 -7.48 -18.91 -7.50
C THR A 132 -8.16 -19.94 -8.39
N THR A 133 -8.38 -19.66 -9.67
CA THR A 133 -8.96 -20.63 -10.62
C THR A 133 -8.01 -21.82 -10.87
N GLU A 134 -6.70 -21.56 -10.96
CA GLU A 134 -5.70 -22.63 -11.15
C GLU A 134 -5.41 -23.43 -9.87
N ALA A 135 -5.46 -22.79 -8.70
CA ALA A 135 -5.09 -23.43 -7.43
C ALA A 135 -6.28 -24.05 -6.68
N PHE A 136 -7.49 -23.63 -6.98
CA PHE A 136 -8.70 -24.00 -6.23
C PHE A 136 -9.87 -24.26 -7.20
N GLU A 137 -9.89 -25.41 -7.83
CA GLU A 137 -11.05 -25.88 -8.63
C GLU A 137 -12.32 -26.06 -7.79
N GLU A 138 -12.23 -25.96 -6.45
CA GLU A 138 -13.31 -26.23 -5.50
C GLU A 138 -13.95 -24.97 -4.88
N TYR A 139 -13.48 -23.74 -5.23
CA TYR A 139 -14.03 -22.48 -4.65
C TYR A 139 -14.91 -21.74 -5.65
N ASP A 140 -16.11 -21.34 -5.19
CA ASP A 140 -17.05 -20.54 -5.99
C ASP A 140 -16.55 -19.13 -6.26
N GLN A 141 -16.92 -18.57 -7.43
CA GLN A 141 -16.57 -17.20 -7.82
C GLN A 141 -17.02 -16.14 -6.82
N GLU A 142 -18.04 -16.43 -6.02
CA GLU A 142 -18.57 -15.53 -4.98
C GLU A 142 -17.59 -15.38 -3.81
N ASP A 143 -16.85 -16.44 -3.45
CA ASP A 143 -15.84 -16.43 -2.39
C ASP A 143 -14.63 -15.55 -2.74
N ILE A 144 -14.36 -15.37 -4.04
CA ILE A 144 -13.23 -14.57 -4.54
C ILE A 144 -13.57 -13.08 -4.64
N GLN A 145 -14.83 -12.74 -4.91
CA GLN A 145 -15.26 -11.34 -5.05
C GLN A 145 -15.12 -10.52 -3.75
N GLY A 146 -15.07 -11.18 -2.59
CA GLY A 146 -14.88 -10.54 -1.30
C GLY A 146 -13.43 -10.28 -0.89
N LEU A 147 -12.44 -10.81 -1.63
CA LEU A 147 -11.02 -10.70 -1.25
C LEU A 147 -10.42 -9.30 -1.44
N LEU A 148 -10.99 -8.51 -2.34
CA LEU A 148 -10.57 -7.14 -2.58
C LEU A 148 -11.75 -6.18 -2.43
N THR A 149 -11.57 -5.18 -1.60
CA THR A 149 -12.55 -4.10 -1.41
C THR A 149 -11.95 -2.79 -1.89
N ASP A 150 -12.58 -2.17 -2.90
CA ASP A 150 -12.24 -0.81 -3.30
C ASP A 150 -12.87 0.20 -2.33
N ARG A 151 -12.15 0.47 -1.25
CA ARG A 151 -12.61 1.40 -0.20
C ARG A 151 -12.82 2.82 -0.70
N LEU A 152 -12.15 3.22 -1.77
CA LEU A 152 -12.34 4.55 -2.35
C LEU A 152 -13.70 4.66 -3.03
N GLN A 153 -14.09 3.64 -3.79
CA GLN A 153 -15.42 3.57 -4.41
C GLN A 153 -16.52 3.44 -3.36
N GLU A 154 -16.34 2.57 -2.37
CA GLU A 154 -17.30 2.45 -1.26
C GLU A 154 -17.44 3.75 -0.47
N GLY A 155 -16.32 4.41 -0.16
CA GLY A 155 -16.31 5.70 0.52
C GLY A 155 -17.01 6.81 -0.29
N ARG A 156 -16.84 6.85 -1.60
CA ARG A 156 -17.57 7.77 -2.50
C ARG A 156 -19.05 7.49 -2.47
N LYS A 157 -19.45 6.24 -2.62
CA LYS A 157 -20.86 5.84 -2.58
C LYS A 157 -21.49 6.20 -1.23
N ALA A 158 -20.83 5.88 -0.13
CA ALA A 158 -21.31 6.23 1.21
C ALA A 158 -21.46 7.74 1.40
N LEU A 159 -20.56 8.55 0.84
CA LEU A 159 -20.64 10.01 0.86
C LEU A 159 -21.81 10.52 0.03
N GLU A 160 -22.02 9.97 -1.17
CA GLU A 160 -23.16 10.33 -2.03
C GLU A 160 -24.49 9.97 -1.38
N ASP A 161 -24.61 8.79 -0.79
CA ASP A 161 -25.80 8.34 -0.06
C ASP A 161 -26.08 9.25 1.16
N ALA A 162 -25.05 9.61 1.92
CA ALA A 162 -25.17 10.52 3.05
C ALA A 162 -25.59 11.94 2.62
N LEU A 163 -25.00 12.44 1.53
CA LEU A 163 -25.35 13.74 0.96
C LEU A 163 -26.83 13.74 0.49
N GLN A 164 -27.25 12.70 -0.20
CA GLN A 164 -28.64 12.56 -0.64
C GLN A 164 -29.61 12.52 0.54
N ALA A 165 -29.25 11.79 1.61
CA ALA A 165 -30.05 11.76 2.83
C ALA A 165 -30.21 13.15 3.46
N VAL A 166 -29.13 13.93 3.54
CA VAL A 166 -29.18 15.32 4.03
C VAL A 166 -30.05 16.20 3.13
N VAL A 167 -29.91 16.10 1.81
CA VAL A 167 -30.74 16.87 0.85
C VAL A 167 -32.21 16.55 1.08
N THR A 168 -32.57 15.27 1.18
CA THR A 168 -33.96 14.84 1.41
C THR A 168 -34.51 15.39 2.72
N LEU A 169 -33.73 15.35 3.79
CA LEU A 169 -34.10 15.98 5.08
C LEU A 169 -34.34 17.48 4.95
N CYS A 170 -33.55 18.16 4.12
CA CYS A 170 -33.66 19.59 3.91
C CYS A 170 -34.81 20.01 3.01
N GLU A 171 -35.34 19.13 2.16
CA GLU A 171 -36.48 19.42 1.24
C GLU A 171 -37.74 19.79 1.94
N VAL A 172 -37.97 19.30 3.17
CA VAL A 172 -39.16 19.62 3.96
C VAL A 172 -39.19 21.03 4.52
N VAL A 173 -38.03 21.73 4.48
CA VAL A 173 -37.90 23.10 4.99
C VAL A 173 -38.10 24.09 3.85
N TYR A 174 -39.16 24.91 3.90
CA TYR A 174 -39.41 25.95 2.90
C TYR A 174 -39.82 27.28 3.57
N PRO A 175 -39.26 28.44 3.12
CA PRO A 175 -38.14 28.57 2.22
C PRO A 175 -36.85 28.05 2.84
N GLN A 176 -35.88 27.60 1.99
CA GLN A 176 -34.61 27.08 2.44
C GLN A 176 -33.67 28.20 2.88
N THR A 177 -33.96 28.78 4.04
CA THR A 177 -33.12 29.82 4.68
C THR A 177 -32.53 29.27 5.97
N ARG A 178 -31.40 29.85 6.39
CA ARG A 178 -30.74 29.44 7.64
C ARG A 178 -31.66 29.50 8.84
N GLU A 179 -32.47 30.55 8.93
CA GLU A 179 -33.43 30.78 10.02
C GLU A 179 -34.49 29.66 10.05
N LYS A 180 -35.02 29.25 8.90
CA LYS A 180 -36.02 28.19 8.80
C LYS A 180 -35.45 26.81 9.10
N PHE A 181 -34.20 26.53 8.74
CA PHE A 181 -33.52 25.31 9.17
C PHE A 181 -33.35 25.27 10.69
N PHE A 182 -32.94 26.37 11.32
CA PHE A 182 -32.85 26.44 12.77
C PHE A 182 -34.22 26.25 13.42
N GLU A 183 -35.25 26.90 12.92
CA GLU A 183 -36.61 26.77 13.42
C GLU A 183 -37.09 25.33 13.36
N TYR A 184 -36.89 24.65 12.25
CA TYR A 184 -37.33 23.27 12.04
C TYR A 184 -36.54 22.25 12.84
N PHE A 185 -35.19 22.29 12.80
CA PHE A 185 -34.35 21.24 13.38
C PHE A 185 -33.94 21.50 14.83
N VAL A 186 -33.96 22.73 15.30
CA VAL A 186 -33.54 23.07 16.65
C VAL A 186 -34.67 23.38 17.59
N TYR A 187 -35.74 24.01 17.10
CA TYR A 187 -36.87 24.44 17.94
C TYR A 187 -38.10 23.55 17.89
N SER A 188 -38.16 22.57 16.96
CA SER A 188 -39.31 21.68 16.86
C SER A 188 -39.39 20.62 17.98
N GLU A 189 -38.34 20.43 18.77
CA GLU A 189 -38.34 19.53 19.94
C GLU A 189 -38.91 20.15 21.23
N SER A 190 -39.48 21.34 21.17
CA SER A 190 -39.97 22.06 22.36
C SER A 190 -41.49 22.17 22.43
N THR A 191 -42.22 21.15 21.97
CA THR A 191 -43.67 21.10 22.26
C THR A 191 -43.96 19.85 23.08
N PRO A 192 -44.54 19.99 24.31
CA PRO A 192 -44.83 18.89 25.22
C PRO A 192 -45.95 18.00 24.73
#